data_715b0abddd7a0ac5178964c2db68638d
#
_entry.id   715b0abddd7a0ac5178964c2db68638d
#
_cell.length_a   1.000
_cell.length_b   1.000
_cell.length_c   1.000
_cell.angle_alpha   90.00
_cell.angle_beta   90.00
_cell.angle_gamma   90.00
#
_symmetry.space_group_name_H-M   'P 1'
#
loop_
_entity.id
_entity.type
_entity.pdbx_description
1 polymer ?
#
loop_
_entity_poly.entity_id
_entity_poly.type
_entity_poly.pdbx_seq_one_letter_code
_entity_poly.pdbx_strand_id
1 'polypeptide(L)'
;MKYTQQMKHRLEVLERHLEEENPVLLEVVKSFRQLDRVGHKMGFISPAESYATHVSWWPLISVLGTFSAGKSSFINYYLGVKLQQTGNQAVDDKFTVVTYTQDEKPRTIPGRALDADPRFPFFHISRDIEEVEAGEGDRIDSYLQLKTAPSEVLRGKIIIDSPGFDADQQRTATLRITDRMIDLSDLVLIFFDARHPEPGAMKDTLNHLVEVARTRHDSNKFLYILNQIDATAREDNPEEVVAAWQRALSQQGLTAGRFYRIFNPDAAFPIEDEALRERFERKRVEDMGEIEDRIEQLEIERAYRIVGMLTHTARAIQERWVPQLKTLGREWRNKVLFWDGVMATSVLIAFVALSLQQGWWSGATLQLPSEMTPLAWSAVVVAAVLIHYGVRSWCAGRIIHRISRREDEKHSAEVEGMVSAFTRNTRPWMSIFHPFPVGWNLFTRKKISQVLTVSDHYVQSLNDRFTDPSGHAVTGQEETH
;
A
#
# COMPACT_ATOMS: atom_id res chain seq x y z
N MET A 1 -3.19 -17.98 17.85
CA MET A 1 -4.06 -17.91 16.66
C MET A 1 -3.22 -18.30 15.46
N LYS A 2 -3.74 -19.13 14.58
CA LYS A 2 -3.06 -19.59 13.37
C LYS A 2 -3.60 -18.75 12.19
N TYR A 3 -2.74 -18.44 11.22
CA TYR A 3 -3.19 -17.91 9.93
C TYR A 3 -4.25 -18.80 9.29
N THR A 4 -5.07 -18.24 8.42
CA THR A 4 -5.86 -19.05 7.48
C THR A 4 -4.92 -19.87 6.60
N GLN A 5 -5.39 -21.00 6.09
CA GLN A 5 -4.57 -21.88 5.26
C GLN A 5 -4.06 -21.17 4.00
N GLN A 6 -4.90 -20.32 3.44
CA GLN A 6 -4.56 -19.49 2.29
C GLN A 6 -3.43 -18.48 2.61
N MET A 7 -3.52 -17.74 3.72
CA MET A 7 -2.47 -16.79 4.13
C MET A 7 -1.14 -17.50 4.43
N LYS A 8 -1.20 -18.65 5.09
CA LYS A 8 -0.01 -19.45 5.35
C LYS A 8 0.69 -19.86 4.06
N HIS A 9 -0.05 -20.38 3.09
CA HIS A 9 0.49 -20.74 1.77
C HIS A 9 1.12 -19.55 1.05
N ARG A 10 0.48 -18.38 1.09
CA ARG A 10 1.00 -17.13 0.48
C ARG A 10 2.36 -16.72 1.07
N LEU A 11 2.48 -16.75 2.39
CA LEU A 11 3.75 -16.41 3.06
C LEU A 11 4.85 -17.43 2.75
N GLU A 12 4.51 -18.72 2.64
CA GLU A 12 5.46 -19.78 2.26
C GLU A 12 5.94 -19.61 0.80
N VAL A 13 5.08 -19.19 -0.11
CA VAL A 13 5.46 -18.86 -1.50
C VAL A 13 6.38 -17.64 -1.55
N LEU A 14 6.04 -16.59 -0.80
CA LEU A 14 6.89 -15.40 -0.69
C LEU A 14 8.29 -15.75 -0.15
N GLU A 15 8.35 -16.53 0.94
CA GLU A 15 9.63 -16.95 1.53
C GLU A 15 10.50 -17.74 0.55
N ARG A 16 9.90 -18.64 -0.22
CA ARG A 16 10.63 -19.42 -1.25
C ARG A 16 11.25 -18.53 -2.33
N HIS A 17 10.52 -17.53 -2.81
CA HIS A 17 11.06 -16.60 -3.79
C HIS A 17 12.21 -15.76 -3.22
N LEU A 18 12.07 -15.26 -1.97
CA LEU A 18 13.10 -14.45 -1.35
C LEU A 18 14.34 -15.26 -0.94
N GLU A 19 14.20 -16.56 -0.70
CA GLU A 19 15.33 -17.46 -0.39
C GLU A 19 16.34 -17.50 -1.55
N GLU A 20 15.85 -17.46 -2.78
CA GLU A 20 16.68 -17.44 -3.99
C GLU A 20 17.20 -16.03 -4.34
N GLU A 21 16.40 -14.98 -4.07
CA GLU A 21 16.71 -13.62 -4.51
C GLU A 21 17.48 -12.81 -3.46
N ASN A 22 17.03 -12.82 -2.20
CA ASN A 22 17.61 -11.97 -1.15
C ASN A 22 17.43 -12.57 0.26
N PRO A 23 18.46 -13.28 0.78
CA PRO A 23 18.39 -13.90 2.11
C PRO A 23 18.12 -12.92 3.26
N VAL A 24 18.55 -11.65 3.16
CA VAL A 24 18.26 -10.64 4.21
C VAL A 24 16.76 -10.37 4.26
N LEU A 25 16.11 -10.23 3.12
CA LEU A 25 14.66 -10.01 3.07
C LEU A 25 13.86 -11.22 3.55
N LEU A 26 14.37 -12.44 3.39
CA LEU A 26 13.77 -13.64 3.98
C LEU A 26 13.69 -13.53 5.51
N GLU A 27 14.76 -13.09 6.18
CA GLU A 27 14.74 -12.87 7.62
C GLU A 27 13.79 -11.74 8.04
N VAL A 28 13.64 -10.71 7.19
CA VAL A 28 12.67 -9.63 7.39
C VAL A 28 11.23 -10.17 7.36
N VAL A 29 10.89 -11.10 6.44
CA VAL A 29 9.56 -11.77 6.44
C VAL A 29 9.32 -12.50 7.76
N LYS A 30 10.31 -13.23 8.28
CA LYS A 30 10.20 -13.92 9.59
C LYS A 30 9.92 -12.93 10.72
N SER A 31 10.50 -11.74 10.65
CA SER A 31 10.26 -10.65 11.62
C SER A 31 8.85 -10.06 11.48
N PHE A 32 8.33 -9.89 10.27
CA PHE A 32 6.91 -9.54 10.04
C PHE A 32 5.97 -10.59 10.63
N ARG A 33 6.26 -11.88 10.49
CA ARG A 33 5.48 -12.95 11.15
C ARG A 33 5.49 -12.84 12.69
N GLN A 34 6.54 -12.28 13.28
CA GLN A 34 6.55 -12.01 14.72
C GLN A 34 5.60 -10.85 15.06
N LEU A 35 5.58 -9.78 14.26
CA LEU A 35 4.62 -8.68 14.42
C LEU A 35 3.18 -9.15 14.18
N ASP A 36 2.94 -10.02 13.20
CA ASP A 36 1.61 -10.60 12.95
C ASP A 36 1.06 -11.32 14.18
N ARG A 37 1.92 -12.10 14.88
CA ARG A 37 1.50 -12.76 16.13
C ARG A 37 1.06 -11.76 17.19
N VAL A 38 1.70 -10.58 17.22
CA VAL A 38 1.31 -9.49 18.13
C VAL A 38 -0.01 -8.85 17.64
N GLY A 39 -0.10 -8.50 16.36
CA GLY A 39 -1.29 -7.91 15.75
C GLY A 39 -2.53 -8.79 15.91
N HIS A 40 -2.45 -10.07 15.57
CA HIS A 40 -3.51 -11.06 15.76
C HIS A 40 -3.91 -11.21 17.24
N LYS A 41 -2.92 -11.23 18.16
CA LYS A 41 -3.20 -11.36 19.59
C LYS A 41 -3.94 -10.16 20.14
N MET A 42 -3.65 -8.98 19.64
CA MET A 42 -4.30 -7.73 20.04
C MET A 42 -5.59 -7.43 19.27
N GLY A 43 -5.77 -8.06 18.11
CA GLY A 43 -6.91 -7.86 17.22
C GLY A 43 -6.75 -6.71 16.24
N PHE A 44 -5.52 -6.21 16.00
CA PHE A 44 -5.24 -5.18 15.00
C PHE A 44 -5.31 -5.70 13.56
N ILE A 45 -5.04 -6.98 13.36
CA ILE A 45 -5.20 -7.67 12.08
C ILE A 45 -5.95 -8.98 12.28
N SER A 46 -6.66 -9.44 11.25
CA SER A 46 -7.40 -10.69 11.23
C SER A 46 -6.47 -11.89 10.91
N PRO A 47 -6.86 -13.13 11.19
CA PRO A 47 -6.09 -14.31 10.79
C PRO A 47 -5.89 -14.47 9.26
N ALA A 48 -6.67 -13.75 8.47
CA ALA A 48 -6.57 -13.74 7.01
C ALA A 48 -5.59 -12.68 6.49
N GLU A 49 -4.97 -11.89 7.38
CA GLU A 49 -4.10 -10.77 7.06
C GLU A 49 -2.70 -10.96 7.65
N SER A 50 -1.74 -10.27 7.06
CA SER A 50 -0.34 -10.18 7.50
C SER A 50 0.21 -8.80 7.19
N TYR A 51 1.00 -8.22 8.08
CA TYR A 51 1.73 -6.98 7.79
C TYR A 51 2.70 -7.14 6.62
N ALA A 52 3.22 -8.35 6.39
CA ALA A 52 4.07 -8.67 5.25
C ALA A 52 3.34 -8.50 3.91
N THR A 53 2.01 -8.65 3.86
CA THR A 53 1.24 -8.47 2.61
C THR A 53 0.87 -7.03 2.31
N HIS A 54 1.10 -6.10 3.25
CA HIS A 54 0.93 -4.67 3.05
C HIS A 54 2.19 -4.00 2.47
N VAL A 55 3.25 -4.77 2.25
CA VAL A 55 4.52 -4.32 1.70
C VAL A 55 4.66 -4.89 0.29
N SER A 56 4.95 -4.03 -0.68
CA SER A 56 5.36 -4.51 -2.01
C SER A 56 6.80 -5.01 -1.92
N TRP A 57 7.05 -6.28 -2.16
CA TRP A 57 8.36 -6.92 -2.02
C TRP A 57 9.28 -6.68 -3.21
N TRP A 58 8.71 -6.41 -4.38
CA TRP A 58 9.45 -6.13 -5.61
C TRP A 58 9.31 -4.65 -5.98
N PRO A 59 10.39 -4.01 -6.50
CA PRO A 59 10.32 -2.69 -7.07
C PRO A 59 9.26 -2.61 -8.16
N LEU A 60 8.49 -1.54 -8.14
CA LEU A 60 7.44 -1.27 -9.09
C LEU A 60 7.83 -0.09 -9.97
N ILE A 61 7.91 -0.32 -11.28
CA ILE A 61 8.29 0.67 -12.28
C ILE A 61 7.06 0.91 -13.17
N SER A 62 6.51 2.13 -13.14
CA SER A 62 5.42 2.51 -14.04
C SER A 62 5.93 3.27 -15.24
N VAL A 63 5.46 2.89 -16.41
CA VAL A 63 5.72 3.55 -17.69
C VAL A 63 4.44 4.24 -18.12
N LEU A 64 4.44 5.56 -18.06
CA LEU A 64 3.31 6.43 -18.36
C LEU A 64 3.63 7.29 -19.59
N GLY A 65 2.63 7.80 -20.26
CA GLY A 65 2.83 8.73 -21.35
C GLY A 65 1.71 8.68 -22.38
N THR A 66 1.74 9.62 -23.35
CA THR A 66 0.74 9.71 -24.40
C THR A 66 0.71 8.52 -25.32
N PHE A 67 -0.37 8.45 -26.08
CA PHE A 67 -0.47 7.55 -27.21
C PHE A 67 0.72 7.78 -28.17
N SER A 68 1.25 6.71 -28.75
CA SER A 68 2.41 6.74 -29.67
C SER A 68 3.74 7.30 -29.11
N ALA A 69 3.85 7.62 -27.82
CA ALA A 69 5.11 8.06 -27.21
C ALA A 69 6.20 6.94 -27.16
N GLY A 70 5.89 5.73 -27.65
CA GLY A 70 6.83 4.63 -27.76
C GLY A 70 7.07 3.83 -26.48
N LYS A 71 6.16 3.88 -25.49
CA LYS A 71 6.22 3.12 -24.23
C LYS A 71 6.44 1.63 -24.45
N SER A 72 5.56 1.01 -25.24
CA SER A 72 5.58 -0.44 -25.54
C SER A 72 6.84 -0.85 -26.32
N SER A 73 7.35 0.03 -27.21
CA SER A 73 8.63 -0.18 -27.90
C SER A 73 9.81 -0.13 -26.94
N PHE A 74 9.81 0.81 -26.00
CA PHE A 74 10.83 0.88 -24.95
C PHE A 74 10.80 -0.37 -24.07
N ILE A 75 9.63 -0.82 -23.63
CA ILE A 75 9.49 -2.02 -22.82
C ILE A 75 10.03 -3.24 -23.56
N ASN A 76 9.66 -3.43 -24.82
CA ASN A 76 10.16 -4.55 -25.63
C ASN A 76 11.69 -4.50 -25.79
N TYR A 77 12.25 -3.33 -26.06
CA TYR A 77 13.69 -3.12 -26.18
C TYR A 77 14.41 -3.40 -24.85
N TYR A 78 13.92 -2.83 -23.74
CA TYR A 78 14.49 -3.03 -22.40
C TYR A 78 14.46 -4.49 -21.97
N LEU A 79 13.39 -5.22 -22.29
CA LEU A 79 13.24 -6.64 -21.95
C LEU A 79 13.99 -7.58 -22.89
N GLY A 80 14.42 -7.12 -24.06
CA GLY A 80 14.96 -7.96 -25.12
C GLY A 80 13.96 -8.97 -25.68
N VAL A 81 12.65 -8.78 -25.43
CA VAL A 81 11.57 -9.71 -25.84
C VAL A 81 10.39 -8.92 -26.39
N LYS A 82 9.85 -9.35 -27.52
CA LYS A 82 8.64 -8.75 -28.12
C LYS A 82 7.38 -9.19 -27.38
N LEU A 83 7.08 -8.52 -26.27
CA LEU A 83 5.97 -8.82 -25.37
C LEU A 83 4.74 -7.94 -25.65
N GLN A 84 4.96 -6.64 -25.85
CA GLN A 84 3.92 -5.66 -26.09
C GLN A 84 3.70 -5.50 -27.60
N GLN A 85 2.44 -5.33 -28.01
CA GLN A 85 2.13 -4.99 -29.38
C GLN A 85 2.52 -3.53 -29.62
N THR A 86 3.21 -3.28 -30.73
CA THR A 86 3.62 -1.95 -31.15
C THR A 86 2.91 -1.59 -32.44
N GLY A 87 2.34 -0.38 -32.55
CA GLY A 87 1.65 0.07 -33.76
C GLY A 87 1.09 1.47 -33.59
N ASN A 88 0.64 2.08 -34.70
CA ASN A 88 0.04 3.41 -34.70
C ASN A 88 -1.47 3.42 -34.38
N GLN A 89 -2.05 2.26 -34.09
CA GLN A 89 -3.45 2.14 -33.63
C GLN A 89 -3.46 1.82 -32.14
N ALA A 90 -4.47 2.26 -31.43
CA ALA A 90 -4.67 1.97 -30.02
C ALA A 90 -4.78 0.45 -29.80
N VAL A 91 -3.67 -0.17 -29.44
CA VAL A 91 -3.56 -1.64 -29.39
C VAL A 91 -3.80 -2.16 -28.00
N ASP A 92 -3.45 -1.39 -26.94
CA ASP A 92 -3.66 -1.78 -25.54
C ASP A 92 -4.35 -0.67 -24.76
N ASP A 93 -5.67 -0.84 -24.55
CA ASP A 93 -6.49 0.05 -23.71
C ASP A 93 -6.39 -0.30 -22.21
N LYS A 94 -5.50 -1.25 -21.86
CA LYS A 94 -5.37 -1.81 -20.51
C LYS A 94 -4.01 -1.50 -19.94
N PHE A 95 -4.00 -1.30 -18.62
CA PHE A 95 -2.75 -1.36 -17.89
C PHE A 95 -2.20 -2.79 -17.91
N THR A 96 -0.96 -2.94 -18.34
CA THR A 96 -0.31 -4.23 -18.42
C THR A 96 0.77 -4.33 -17.35
N VAL A 97 0.56 -5.21 -16.38
CA VAL A 97 1.57 -5.56 -15.38
C VAL A 97 2.46 -6.65 -15.97
N VAL A 98 3.76 -6.42 -15.99
CA VAL A 98 4.74 -7.34 -16.57
C VAL A 98 5.63 -7.88 -15.45
N THR A 99 5.74 -9.21 -15.36
CA THR A 99 6.53 -9.91 -14.35
C THR A 99 7.37 -11.03 -14.98
N TYR A 100 8.42 -11.43 -14.27
CA TYR A 100 9.28 -12.56 -14.64
C TYR A 100 8.52 -13.89 -14.60
N THR A 101 8.89 -14.79 -15.51
CA THR A 101 8.50 -16.22 -15.48
C THR A 101 9.67 -17.09 -15.91
N GLN A 102 9.76 -18.28 -15.33
CA GLN A 102 10.69 -19.32 -15.80
C GLN A 102 10.19 -20.07 -17.04
N ASP A 103 8.92 -19.89 -17.39
CA ASP A 103 8.34 -20.49 -18.59
C ASP A 103 8.95 -19.84 -19.85
N GLU A 104 9.37 -20.65 -20.81
CA GLU A 104 9.98 -20.19 -22.06
C GLU A 104 9.05 -19.27 -22.89
N LYS A 105 7.75 -19.37 -22.71
CA LYS A 105 6.77 -18.62 -23.49
C LYS A 105 6.06 -17.57 -22.64
N PRO A 106 5.97 -16.33 -23.13
CA PRO A 106 5.14 -15.31 -22.52
C PRO A 106 3.68 -15.77 -22.38
N ARG A 107 3.03 -15.40 -21.27
CA ARG A 107 1.60 -15.65 -21.03
C ARG A 107 0.89 -14.36 -20.72
N THR A 108 -0.37 -14.26 -21.15
CA THR A 108 -1.29 -13.18 -20.74
C THR A 108 -2.35 -13.76 -19.82
N ILE A 109 -2.52 -13.17 -18.66
CA ILE A 109 -3.42 -13.59 -17.59
C ILE A 109 -4.39 -12.45 -17.30
N PRO A 110 -5.69 -12.70 -17.05
CA PRO A 110 -6.67 -11.67 -16.73
C PRO A 110 -6.29 -10.82 -15.51
N GLY A 111 -6.71 -9.56 -15.48
CA GLY A 111 -6.45 -8.60 -14.40
C GLY A 111 -6.96 -9.05 -13.04
N ARG A 112 -8.02 -9.86 -13.00
CA ARG A 112 -8.55 -10.50 -11.79
C ARG A 112 -7.49 -11.30 -11.02
N ALA A 113 -6.46 -11.81 -11.69
CA ALA A 113 -5.34 -12.47 -11.02
C ALA A 113 -4.53 -11.51 -10.15
N LEU A 114 -4.40 -10.24 -10.57
CA LEU A 114 -3.73 -9.18 -9.80
C LEU A 114 -4.57 -8.73 -8.60
N ASP A 115 -5.88 -8.59 -8.79
CA ASP A 115 -6.83 -8.19 -7.76
C ASP A 115 -6.96 -9.23 -6.63
N ALA A 116 -6.85 -10.51 -6.97
CA ALA A 116 -6.98 -11.62 -6.03
C ALA A 116 -5.68 -11.99 -5.29
N ASP A 117 -4.52 -11.49 -5.71
CA ASP A 117 -3.23 -11.90 -5.19
C ASP A 117 -2.51 -10.77 -4.43
N PRO A 118 -2.38 -10.86 -3.09
CA PRO A 118 -1.73 -9.83 -2.28
C PRO A 118 -0.21 -9.70 -2.50
N ARG A 119 0.41 -10.52 -3.34
CA ARG A 119 1.79 -10.31 -3.79
C ARG A 119 1.89 -9.11 -4.71
N PHE A 120 0.81 -8.78 -5.41
CA PHE A 120 0.76 -7.63 -6.29
C PHE A 120 0.22 -6.40 -5.56
N PRO A 121 0.71 -5.22 -5.91
CA PRO A 121 0.27 -3.95 -5.32
C PRO A 121 -1.18 -3.58 -5.68
N PHE A 122 -1.81 -4.36 -6.57
CA PHE A 122 -3.20 -4.19 -7.03
C PHE A 122 -4.22 -5.05 -6.28
N PHE A 123 -3.81 -5.65 -5.17
CA PHE A 123 -4.70 -6.46 -4.36
C PHE A 123 -5.91 -5.64 -3.87
N HIS A 124 -7.11 -6.11 -4.19
CA HIS A 124 -8.39 -5.45 -3.93
C HIS A 124 -8.61 -4.10 -4.65
N ILE A 125 -7.90 -3.82 -5.73
CA ILE A 125 -8.11 -2.59 -6.51
C ILE A 125 -9.52 -2.50 -7.11
N SER A 126 -10.20 -3.64 -7.33
CA SER A 126 -11.59 -3.69 -7.75
C SER A 126 -12.53 -2.94 -6.80
N ARG A 127 -12.25 -2.94 -5.49
CA ARG A 127 -13.01 -2.17 -4.49
C ARG A 127 -12.79 -0.68 -4.65
N ASP A 128 -11.54 -0.26 -4.84
CA ASP A 128 -11.20 1.15 -5.04
C ASP A 128 -11.88 1.71 -6.30
N ILE A 129 -12.00 0.89 -7.34
CA ILE A 129 -12.70 1.25 -8.58
C ILE A 129 -14.22 1.30 -8.37
N GLU A 130 -14.79 0.32 -7.66
CA GLU A 130 -16.22 0.27 -7.36
C GLU A 130 -16.70 1.45 -6.52
N GLU A 131 -15.85 1.96 -5.62
CA GLU A 131 -16.14 3.17 -4.82
C GLU A 131 -16.21 4.44 -5.67
N VAL A 132 -15.46 4.48 -6.78
CA VAL A 132 -15.44 5.63 -7.70
C VAL A 132 -16.59 5.57 -8.72
N GLU A 133 -16.86 4.38 -9.24
CA GLU A 133 -17.88 4.15 -10.26
C GLU A 133 -18.53 2.78 -10.08
N ALA A 134 -19.80 2.79 -9.69
CA ALA A 134 -20.54 1.58 -9.37
C ALA A 134 -20.67 0.64 -10.60
N GLY A 135 -20.31 -0.64 -10.41
CA GLY A 135 -20.32 -1.68 -11.44
C GLY A 135 -19.01 -1.82 -12.22
N GLU A 136 -18.05 -0.91 -12.09
CA GLU A 136 -16.78 -1.00 -12.80
C GLU A 136 -15.76 -1.90 -12.07
N GLY A 137 -15.92 -2.14 -10.77
CA GLY A 137 -15.10 -3.08 -10.01
C GLY A 137 -15.18 -4.52 -10.55
N ASP A 138 -16.36 -4.95 -11.00
CA ASP A 138 -16.56 -6.27 -11.63
C ASP A 138 -15.90 -6.40 -13.01
N ARG A 139 -15.59 -5.27 -13.65
CA ARG A 139 -14.98 -5.17 -14.98
C ARG A 139 -13.46 -5.00 -14.95
N ILE A 140 -12.81 -5.39 -13.87
CA ILE A 140 -11.36 -5.24 -13.67
C ILE A 140 -10.52 -5.77 -14.84
N ASP A 141 -10.97 -6.84 -15.48
CA ASP A 141 -10.31 -7.43 -16.65
C ASP A 141 -10.35 -6.52 -17.91
N SER A 142 -11.19 -5.48 -17.91
CA SER A 142 -11.23 -4.46 -18.95
C SER A 142 -10.17 -3.37 -18.73
N TYR A 143 -9.65 -3.24 -17.52
CA TYR A 143 -8.67 -2.23 -17.13
C TYR A 143 -7.27 -2.78 -16.94
N LEU A 144 -7.15 -4.03 -16.45
CA LEU A 144 -5.89 -4.63 -16.07
C LEU A 144 -5.66 -5.97 -16.76
N GLN A 145 -4.38 -6.27 -17.04
CA GLN A 145 -3.91 -7.58 -17.44
C GLN A 145 -2.52 -7.84 -16.86
N LEU A 146 -2.18 -9.10 -16.67
CA LEU A 146 -0.85 -9.55 -16.28
C LEU A 146 -0.19 -10.26 -17.48
N LYS A 147 0.99 -9.83 -17.87
CA LYS A 147 1.84 -10.56 -18.83
C LYS A 147 3.08 -11.06 -18.11
N THR A 148 3.50 -12.26 -18.45
CA THR A 148 4.74 -12.84 -17.93
C THR A 148 5.73 -13.02 -19.05
N ALA A 149 7.02 -12.76 -18.80
CA ALA A 149 8.08 -12.92 -19.81
C ALA A 149 9.35 -13.52 -19.19
N PRO A 150 10.07 -14.39 -19.97
CA PRO A 150 11.31 -15.01 -19.53
C PRO A 150 12.52 -14.09 -19.76
N SER A 151 12.45 -12.85 -19.28
CA SER A 151 13.52 -11.87 -19.38
C SER A 151 14.22 -11.72 -18.03
N GLU A 152 15.51 -12.01 -17.95
CA GLU A 152 16.29 -11.91 -16.72
C GLU A 152 16.30 -10.49 -16.16
N VAL A 153 16.12 -9.48 -17.02
CA VAL A 153 16.00 -8.06 -16.59
C VAL A 153 14.77 -7.82 -15.72
N LEU A 154 13.73 -8.64 -15.86
CA LEU A 154 12.51 -8.59 -15.04
C LEU A 154 12.64 -9.30 -13.70
N ARG A 155 13.69 -10.09 -13.51
CA ARG A 155 13.84 -10.84 -12.27
C ARG A 155 13.92 -9.90 -11.08
N GLY A 156 13.07 -10.14 -10.08
CA GLY A 156 12.98 -9.27 -8.93
C GLY A 156 12.35 -7.88 -9.15
N LYS A 157 11.68 -7.62 -10.30
CA LYS A 157 11.04 -6.34 -10.65
C LYS A 157 9.64 -6.54 -11.22
N ILE A 158 8.83 -5.51 -11.13
CA ILE A 158 7.51 -5.43 -11.77
C ILE A 158 7.48 -4.16 -12.63
N ILE A 159 7.15 -4.31 -13.92
CA ILE A 159 6.94 -3.18 -14.82
C ILE A 159 5.44 -3.05 -15.09
N ILE A 160 4.93 -1.82 -15.12
CA ILE A 160 3.55 -1.51 -15.48
C ILE A 160 3.56 -0.61 -16.70
N ASP A 161 2.99 -1.09 -17.78
CA ASP A 161 2.70 -0.30 -18.97
C ASP A 161 1.30 0.31 -18.84
N SER A 162 1.18 1.62 -18.96
CA SER A 162 -0.12 2.29 -18.99
C SER A 162 -0.70 2.31 -20.40
N PRO A 163 -2.04 2.32 -20.55
CA PRO A 163 -2.65 2.70 -21.81
C PRO A 163 -2.15 4.08 -22.23
N GLY A 164 -2.16 4.35 -23.52
CA GLY A 164 -1.88 5.69 -24.04
C GLY A 164 -2.95 6.66 -23.55
N PHE A 165 -2.54 7.75 -22.91
CA PHE A 165 -3.48 8.79 -22.51
C PHE A 165 -3.90 9.59 -23.74
N ASP A 166 -5.20 9.56 -24.03
CA ASP A 166 -5.85 10.39 -25.05
C ASP A 166 -6.91 11.25 -24.37
N ALA A 167 -6.99 12.52 -24.73
CA ALA A 167 -7.85 13.50 -24.07
C ALA A 167 -9.35 13.13 -24.10
N ASP A 168 -9.77 12.37 -25.11
CA ASP A 168 -11.19 12.03 -25.32
C ASP A 168 -11.65 10.73 -24.61
N GLN A 169 -10.75 9.93 -24.05
CA GLN A 169 -11.07 8.61 -23.47
C GLN A 169 -10.78 8.47 -21.96
N GLN A 170 -10.56 9.57 -21.25
CA GLN A 170 -10.22 9.50 -19.82
C GLN A 170 -11.46 9.15 -18.98
N ARG A 171 -11.70 7.84 -18.81
CA ARG A 171 -12.67 7.35 -17.83
C ARG A 171 -12.16 7.63 -16.42
N THR A 172 -13.04 8.00 -15.51
CA THR A 172 -12.73 8.27 -14.10
C THR A 172 -11.99 7.09 -13.45
N ALA A 173 -12.38 5.86 -13.79
CA ALA A 173 -11.73 4.64 -13.34
C ALA A 173 -10.25 4.54 -13.79
N THR A 174 -9.94 4.91 -15.05
CA THR A 174 -8.56 4.90 -15.58
C THR A 174 -7.68 5.90 -14.84
N LEU A 175 -8.18 7.09 -14.54
CA LEU A 175 -7.44 8.09 -13.76
C LEU A 175 -7.19 7.60 -12.34
N ARG A 176 -8.18 6.98 -11.69
CA ARG A 176 -8.03 6.41 -10.34
C ARG A 176 -6.97 5.31 -10.30
N ILE A 177 -6.97 4.42 -11.30
CA ILE A 177 -5.93 3.38 -11.44
C ILE A 177 -4.56 4.02 -11.64
N THR A 178 -4.47 5.08 -12.46
CA THR A 178 -3.22 5.82 -12.69
C THR A 178 -2.68 6.41 -11.39
N ASP A 179 -3.52 7.08 -10.61
CA ASP A 179 -3.13 7.65 -9.32
C ASP A 179 -2.61 6.56 -8.37
N ARG A 180 -3.34 5.45 -8.31
CA ARG A 180 -2.93 4.32 -7.49
C ARG A 180 -1.60 3.73 -7.93
N MET A 181 -1.37 3.61 -9.25
CA MET A 181 -0.11 3.14 -9.80
C MET A 181 1.04 4.07 -9.45
N ILE A 182 0.84 5.38 -9.63
CA ILE A 182 1.83 6.38 -9.27
C ILE A 182 2.15 6.28 -7.78
N ASP A 183 1.14 6.13 -6.91
CA ASP A 183 1.33 6.01 -5.46
C ASP A 183 2.18 4.80 -5.08
N LEU A 184 1.94 3.67 -5.72
CA LEU A 184 2.58 2.41 -5.42
C LEU A 184 3.95 2.23 -6.06
N SER A 185 4.23 2.94 -7.16
CA SER A 185 5.48 2.81 -7.92
C SER A 185 6.68 3.35 -7.15
N ASP A 186 7.79 2.68 -7.29
CA ASP A 186 9.10 3.13 -6.80
C ASP A 186 9.77 4.08 -7.81
N LEU A 187 9.46 3.89 -9.12
CA LEU A 187 9.92 4.74 -10.22
C LEU A 187 8.80 4.92 -11.23
N VAL A 188 8.69 6.13 -11.76
CA VAL A 188 7.71 6.50 -12.79
C VAL A 188 8.46 7.10 -13.98
N LEU A 189 8.40 6.41 -15.11
CA LEU A 189 8.98 6.84 -16.38
C LEU A 189 7.86 7.53 -17.18
N ILE A 190 7.98 8.83 -17.44
CA ILE A 190 6.98 9.60 -18.18
C ILE A 190 7.49 9.86 -19.60
N PHE A 191 6.86 9.23 -20.58
CA PHE A 191 7.26 9.27 -21.98
C PHE A 191 6.54 10.38 -22.75
N PHE A 192 7.33 11.13 -23.51
CA PHE A 192 6.92 12.17 -24.43
C PHE A 192 7.38 11.83 -25.85
N ASP A 193 6.58 12.22 -26.84
CA ASP A 193 6.88 12.03 -28.27
C ASP A 193 7.61 13.27 -28.81
N ALA A 194 8.84 13.11 -29.28
CA ALA A 194 9.63 14.20 -29.85
C ALA A 194 9.02 14.78 -31.15
N ARG A 195 8.16 14.03 -31.83
CA ARG A 195 7.43 14.53 -33.01
C ARG A 195 6.37 15.55 -32.66
N HIS A 196 5.89 15.54 -31.42
CA HIS A 196 4.86 16.43 -30.91
C HIS A 196 5.29 17.00 -29.54
N PRO A 197 6.34 17.82 -29.50
CA PRO A 197 6.94 18.30 -28.25
C PRO A 197 6.05 19.28 -27.50
N GLU A 198 5.03 19.83 -28.16
CA GLU A 198 4.09 20.75 -27.54
C GLU A 198 2.99 20.01 -26.79
N PRO A 199 2.65 20.45 -25.57
CA PRO A 199 1.75 19.73 -24.67
C PRO A 199 0.27 19.85 -25.01
N GLY A 200 -0.12 20.12 -26.27
CA GLY A 200 -1.50 20.34 -26.66
C GLY A 200 -2.45 19.20 -26.27
N ALA A 201 -2.19 17.99 -26.77
CA ALA A 201 -2.96 16.79 -26.45
C ALA A 201 -2.64 16.22 -25.05
N MET A 202 -1.49 16.61 -24.48
CA MET A 202 -1.02 16.15 -23.17
C MET A 202 -1.38 17.05 -22.01
N LYS A 203 -1.96 18.20 -22.25
CA LYS A 203 -2.11 19.25 -21.23
C LYS A 203 -2.88 18.74 -20.01
N ASP A 204 -3.92 17.97 -20.20
CA ASP A 204 -4.73 17.46 -19.10
C ASP A 204 -4.04 16.32 -18.37
N THR A 205 -3.39 15.42 -19.11
CA THR A 205 -2.58 14.35 -18.53
C THR A 205 -1.35 14.89 -17.81
N LEU A 206 -0.67 15.89 -18.42
CA LEU A 206 0.44 16.58 -17.78
C LEU A 206 0.00 17.34 -16.56
N ASN A 207 -1.10 18.08 -16.60
CA ASN A 207 -1.62 18.78 -15.44
C ASN A 207 -1.86 17.79 -14.29
N HIS A 208 -2.47 16.66 -14.56
CA HIS A 208 -2.71 15.63 -13.56
C HIS A 208 -1.41 15.01 -13.03
N LEU A 209 -0.52 14.54 -13.90
CA LEU A 209 0.77 13.94 -13.51
C LEU A 209 1.70 14.95 -12.83
N VAL A 210 1.70 16.19 -13.29
CA VAL A 210 2.50 17.29 -12.71
C VAL A 210 1.96 17.72 -11.36
N GLU A 211 0.65 17.83 -11.22
CA GLU A 211 0.02 18.15 -9.94
C GLU A 211 0.32 17.07 -8.91
N VAL A 212 0.22 15.80 -9.31
CA VAL A 212 0.59 14.65 -8.51
C VAL A 212 2.09 14.65 -8.16
N ALA A 213 2.97 14.94 -9.13
CA ALA A 213 4.41 15.03 -8.90
C ALA A 213 4.80 16.22 -8.00
N ARG A 214 4.11 17.35 -8.14
CA ARG A 214 4.37 18.59 -7.40
C ARG A 214 3.92 18.55 -5.95
N THR A 215 2.82 17.86 -5.67
CA THR A 215 2.28 17.69 -4.30
C THR A 215 3.06 16.66 -3.48
N ARG A 216 3.91 15.86 -4.12
CA ARG A 216 4.71 14.82 -3.47
C ARG A 216 6.15 15.30 -3.24
N HIS A 217 6.67 15.06 -2.03
CA HIS A 217 8.05 15.37 -1.67
C HIS A 217 9.10 14.46 -2.36
N ASP A 218 8.68 13.56 -3.24
CA ASP A 218 9.50 12.48 -3.82
C ASP A 218 9.81 12.74 -5.30
N SER A 219 10.44 13.91 -5.60
CA SER A 219 10.77 14.32 -6.96
C SER A 219 11.72 13.36 -7.69
N ASN A 220 12.54 12.60 -6.95
CA ASN A 220 13.47 11.61 -7.52
C ASN A 220 12.81 10.36 -8.09
N LYS A 221 11.51 10.20 -7.88
CA LYS A 221 10.70 9.10 -8.37
C LYS A 221 10.35 9.25 -9.86
N PHE A 222 10.41 10.46 -10.42
CA PHE A 222 9.94 10.75 -11.76
C PHE A 222 11.12 10.97 -12.71
N LEU A 223 11.15 10.23 -13.82
CA LEU A 223 12.05 10.45 -14.96
C LEU A 223 11.23 10.91 -16.16
N TYR A 224 11.62 12.00 -16.77
CA TYR A 224 10.95 12.58 -17.94
C TYR A 224 11.74 12.20 -19.18
N ILE A 225 11.12 11.49 -20.10
CA ILE A 225 11.78 10.85 -21.24
C ILE A 225 11.18 11.38 -22.54
N LEU A 226 11.97 12.14 -23.29
CA LEU A 226 11.68 12.51 -24.66
C LEU A 226 12.13 11.39 -25.57
N ASN A 227 11.19 10.61 -26.08
CA ASN A 227 11.45 9.47 -26.94
C ASN A 227 11.26 9.83 -28.42
N GLN A 228 11.79 8.99 -29.32
CA GLN A 228 11.75 9.16 -30.77
C GLN A 228 12.51 10.43 -31.24
N ILE A 229 13.57 10.79 -30.54
CA ILE A 229 14.40 11.97 -30.87
C ILE A 229 15.05 11.85 -32.25
N ASP A 230 15.23 10.61 -32.78
CA ASP A 230 15.71 10.33 -34.13
C ASP A 230 14.81 10.97 -35.22
N ALA A 231 13.51 11.07 -34.97
CA ALA A 231 12.59 11.72 -35.89
C ALA A 231 12.91 13.22 -36.09
N THR A 232 13.48 13.86 -35.08
CA THR A 232 13.84 15.29 -35.14
C THR A 232 15.13 15.56 -35.89
N ALA A 233 15.89 14.52 -36.28
CA ALA A 233 17.10 14.67 -37.09
C ALA A 233 16.82 15.27 -38.49
N ARG A 234 15.57 15.30 -38.92
CA ARG A 234 15.11 15.93 -40.17
C ARG A 234 14.75 17.40 -40.00
N GLU A 235 14.69 17.89 -38.77
CA GLU A 235 14.41 19.30 -38.48
C GLU A 235 15.70 20.12 -38.64
N ASP A 236 15.55 21.39 -39.03
CA ASP A 236 16.69 22.30 -39.16
C ASP A 236 17.44 22.53 -37.84
N ASN A 237 16.75 22.44 -36.72
CA ASN A 237 17.32 22.59 -35.37
C ASN A 237 16.74 21.57 -34.37
N PRO A 238 17.30 20.36 -34.29
CA PRO A 238 16.81 19.32 -33.36
C PRO A 238 16.86 19.73 -31.89
N GLU A 239 17.77 20.62 -31.50
CA GLU A 239 17.87 21.10 -30.13
C GLU A 239 16.74 22.02 -29.71
N GLU A 240 16.11 22.70 -30.66
CA GLU A 240 14.94 23.53 -30.39
C GLU A 240 13.73 22.70 -29.94
N VAL A 241 13.58 21.47 -30.43
CA VAL A 241 12.56 20.52 -30.00
C VAL A 241 12.74 20.17 -28.52
N VAL A 242 13.97 19.89 -28.10
CA VAL A 242 14.29 19.60 -26.70
C VAL A 242 14.03 20.84 -25.82
N ALA A 243 14.44 22.01 -26.28
CA ALA A 243 14.23 23.26 -25.55
C ALA A 243 12.74 23.63 -25.44
N ALA A 244 11.95 23.38 -26.50
CA ALA A 244 10.51 23.59 -26.50
C ALA A 244 9.82 22.67 -25.49
N TRP A 245 10.17 21.38 -25.50
CA TRP A 245 9.68 20.41 -24.52
C TRP A 245 10.02 20.80 -23.06
N GLN A 246 11.27 21.17 -22.78
CA GLN A 246 11.67 21.60 -21.44
C GLN A 246 10.97 22.88 -21.00
N ARG A 247 10.78 23.85 -21.91
CA ARG A 247 9.99 25.06 -21.63
C ARG A 247 8.55 24.72 -21.29
N ALA A 248 7.94 23.81 -22.06
CA ALA A 248 6.56 23.34 -21.81
C ALA A 248 6.40 22.70 -20.44
N LEU A 249 7.31 21.84 -20.04
CA LEU A 249 7.32 21.21 -18.70
C LEU A 249 7.51 22.27 -17.60
N SER A 250 8.42 23.21 -17.79
CA SER A 250 8.67 24.31 -16.84
C SER A 250 7.45 25.21 -16.65
N GLN A 251 6.70 25.49 -17.72
CA GLN A 251 5.44 26.26 -17.65
C GLN A 251 4.35 25.55 -16.84
N GLN A 252 4.37 24.23 -16.80
CA GLN A 252 3.50 23.41 -15.94
C GLN A 252 4.00 23.27 -14.50
N GLY A 253 5.13 23.92 -14.17
CA GLY A 253 5.72 23.90 -12.82
C GLY A 253 6.73 22.78 -12.55
N LEU A 254 7.10 22.00 -13.57
CA LEU A 254 8.19 21.02 -13.51
C LEU A 254 9.53 21.70 -13.79
N THR A 255 10.04 22.39 -12.79
CA THR A 255 11.34 23.08 -12.89
C THR A 255 12.52 22.23 -12.41
N ALA A 256 12.24 21.13 -11.73
CA ALA A 256 13.22 20.18 -11.22
C ALA A 256 12.86 18.76 -11.66
N GLY A 257 13.85 17.99 -12.11
CA GLY A 257 13.68 16.60 -12.55
C GLY A 257 14.86 16.16 -13.41
N ARG A 258 14.88 14.88 -13.72
CA ARG A 258 15.86 14.30 -14.65
C ARG A 258 15.21 14.13 -16.01
N PHE A 259 15.83 14.67 -17.04
CA PHE A 259 15.34 14.74 -18.41
C PHE A 259 16.24 13.93 -19.33
N TYR A 260 15.67 12.94 -20.01
CA TYR A 260 16.38 12.00 -20.86
C TYR A 260 15.88 12.06 -22.29
N ARG A 261 16.74 11.72 -23.24
CA ARG A 261 16.47 11.72 -24.69
C ARG A 261 16.88 10.37 -25.24
N ILE A 262 15.88 9.61 -25.69
CA ILE A 262 16.13 8.26 -26.21
C ILE A 262 15.41 8.03 -27.54
N PHE A 263 15.78 6.96 -28.20
CA PHE A 263 15.05 6.35 -29.31
C PHE A 263 15.34 4.84 -29.34
N ASN A 264 14.46 4.07 -29.97
CA ASN A 264 14.69 2.66 -30.19
C ASN A 264 15.51 2.46 -31.47
N PRO A 265 16.75 1.91 -31.41
CA PRO A 265 17.58 1.74 -32.58
C PRO A 265 16.98 0.79 -33.62
N ASP A 266 16.17 -0.20 -33.20
CA ASP A 266 15.53 -1.16 -34.08
C ASP A 266 14.38 -0.57 -34.91
N ALA A 267 13.87 0.59 -34.50
CA ALA A 267 12.75 1.31 -35.13
C ALA A 267 13.12 2.75 -35.53
N ALA A 268 14.42 3.09 -35.49
CA ALA A 268 14.90 4.44 -35.75
C ALA A 268 14.72 4.87 -37.19
N PHE A 269 14.41 6.16 -37.38
CA PHE A 269 14.48 6.79 -38.67
C PHE A 269 15.94 6.93 -39.15
N PRO A 270 16.22 6.72 -40.44
CA PRO A 270 17.58 6.90 -40.96
C PRO A 270 18.04 8.34 -40.77
N ILE A 271 19.20 8.54 -40.17
CA ILE A 271 19.89 9.81 -40.03
C ILE A 271 21.02 9.85 -41.06
N GLU A 272 20.91 10.73 -42.07
CA GLU A 272 21.85 10.79 -43.18
C GLU A 272 23.18 11.44 -42.77
N ASP A 273 23.14 12.46 -41.91
CA ASP A 273 24.34 13.13 -41.37
C ASP A 273 24.99 12.22 -40.32
N GLU A 274 26.20 11.76 -40.63
CA GLU A 274 26.97 10.85 -39.78
C GLU A 274 27.36 11.48 -38.43
N ALA A 275 27.74 12.76 -38.43
CA ALA A 275 28.11 13.46 -37.20
C ALA A 275 26.89 13.65 -36.30
N LEU A 276 25.74 13.94 -36.88
CA LEU A 276 24.49 14.04 -36.15
C LEU A 276 24.05 12.67 -35.60
N ARG A 277 24.17 11.61 -36.39
CA ARG A 277 23.89 10.23 -35.98
C ARG A 277 24.75 9.82 -34.79
N GLU A 278 26.07 9.98 -34.86
CA GLU A 278 26.97 9.66 -33.74
C GLU A 278 26.64 10.44 -32.47
N ARG A 279 26.26 11.70 -32.61
CA ARG A 279 25.86 12.53 -31.45
C ARG A 279 24.58 12.02 -30.82
N PHE A 280 23.58 11.63 -31.60
CA PHE A 280 22.31 11.10 -31.10
C PHE A 280 22.51 9.73 -30.46
N GLU A 281 23.28 8.84 -31.09
CA GLU A 281 23.59 7.51 -30.56
C GLU A 281 24.36 7.59 -29.25
N ARG A 282 25.39 8.45 -29.18
CA ARG A 282 26.14 8.67 -27.94
C ARG A 282 25.25 9.17 -26.82
N LYS A 283 24.39 10.16 -27.11
CA LYS A 283 23.48 10.70 -26.11
C LYS A 283 22.42 9.69 -25.68
N ARG A 284 21.91 8.89 -26.60
CA ARG A 284 21.00 7.79 -26.28
C ARG A 284 21.65 6.77 -25.34
N VAL A 285 22.88 6.36 -25.64
CA VAL A 285 23.61 5.38 -24.81
C VAL A 285 23.84 5.93 -23.40
N GLU A 286 24.24 7.20 -23.29
CA GLU A 286 24.44 7.88 -22.01
C GLU A 286 23.13 7.94 -21.22
N ASP A 287 22.04 8.46 -21.84
CA ASP A 287 20.74 8.64 -21.18
C ASP A 287 20.07 7.29 -20.84
N MET A 288 20.22 6.28 -21.70
CA MET A 288 19.71 4.94 -21.43
C MET A 288 20.47 4.28 -20.28
N GLY A 289 21.80 4.41 -20.26
CA GLY A 289 22.61 3.89 -19.15
C GLY A 289 22.20 4.49 -17.80
N GLU A 290 21.96 5.82 -17.74
CA GLU A 290 21.49 6.45 -16.50
C GLU A 290 20.08 5.96 -16.07
N ILE A 291 19.20 5.66 -17.04
CA ILE A 291 17.87 5.09 -16.74
C ILE A 291 18.04 3.66 -16.18
N GLU A 292 18.89 2.85 -16.81
CA GLU A 292 19.18 1.47 -16.38
C GLU A 292 19.81 1.45 -14.98
N ASP A 293 20.83 2.27 -14.74
CA ASP A 293 21.46 2.43 -13.42
C ASP A 293 20.42 2.84 -12.36
N ARG A 294 19.48 3.72 -12.71
CA ARG A 294 18.43 4.14 -11.79
C ARG A 294 17.46 3.00 -11.47
N ILE A 295 17.15 2.16 -12.45
CA ILE A 295 16.31 0.98 -12.27
C ILE A 295 17.02 -0.04 -11.36
N GLU A 296 18.33 -0.26 -11.52
CA GLU A 296 19.09 -1.17 -10.65
C GLU A 296 19.18 -0.66 -9.21
N GLN A 297 19.35 0.63 -9.01
CA GLN A 297 19.35 1.24 -7.67
C GLN A 297 18.03 1.00 -6.89
N LEU A 298 16.92 0.79 -7.60
CA LEU A 298 15.62 0.53 -6.93
C LEU A 298 15.63 -0.73 -6.08
N GLU A 299 16.37 -1.76 -6.45
CA GLU A 299 16.46 -3.00 -5.67
C GLU A 299 17.07 -2.73 -4.30
N ILE A 300 18.11 -1.90 -4.27
CA ILE A 300 18.80 -1.49 -3.04
C ILE A 300 17.86 -0.63 -2.19
N GLU A 301 17.32 0.43 -2.76
CA GLU A 301 16.40 1.33 -2.07
C GLU A 301 15.18 0.59 -1.52
N ARG A 302 14.69 -0.40 -2.27
CA ARG A 302 13.56 -1.23 -1.89
C ARG A 302 13.87 -2.05 -0.65
N ALA A 303 15.04 -2.69 -0.58
CA ALA A 303 15.44 -3.46 0.59
C ALA A 303 15.44 -2.60 1.87
N TYR A 304 16.01 -1.40 1.82
CA TYR A 304 15.98 -0.44 2.94
C TYR A 304 14.56 0.00 3.29
N ARG A 305 13.71 0.23 2.30
CA ARG A 305 12.30 0.61 2.50
C ARG A 305 11.50 -0.49 3.20
N ILE A 306 11.69 -1.75 2.83
CA ILE A 306 11.03 -2.90 3.46
C ILE A 306 11.45 -3.01 4.94
N VAL A 307 12.73 -2.88 5.25
CA VAL A 307 13.21 -2.86 6.64
C VAL A 307 12.67 -1.64 7.41
N GLY A 308 12.62 -0.48 6.75
CA GLY A 308 12.00 0.73 7.29
C GLY A 308 10.50 0.52 7.62
N MET A 309 9.74 -0.15 6.75
CA MET A 309 8.33 -0.49 6.99
C MET A 309 8.16 -1.43 8.18
N LEU A 310 9.04 -2.43 8.34
CA LEU A 310 9.04 -3.31 9.51
C LEU A 310 9.22 -2.50 10.81
N THR A 311 10.23 -1.63 10.83
CA THR A 311 10.52 -0.75 11.98
C THR A 311 9.36 0.21 12.26
N HIS A 312 8.82 0.84 11.21
CA HIS A 312 7.68 1.75 11.33
C HIS A 312 6.44 1.04 11.90
N THR A 313 6.11 -0.16 11.40
CA THR A 313 4.97 -0.94 11.90
C THR A 313 5.17 -1.34 13.36
N ALA A 314 6.37 -1.79 13.74
CA ALA A 314 6.69 -2.15 15.12
C ALA A 314 6.53 -0.93 16.07
N ARG A 315 7.06 0.24 15.69
CA ARG A 315 6.91 1.49 16.44
C ARG A 315 5.46 1.96 16.47
N ALA A 316 4.74 1.90 15.35
CA ALA A 316 3.33 2.29 15.30
C ALA A 316 2.48 1.47 16.28
N ILE A 317 2.69 0.16 16.37
CA ILE A 317 2.01 -0.69 17.36
C ILE A 317 2.33 -0.22 18.79
N GLN A 318 3.60 0.02 19.10
CA GLN A 318 4.05 0.32 20.46
C GLN A 318 3.71 1.73 20.92
N GLU A 319 3.92 2.73 20.05
CA GLU A 319 3.90 4.16 20.41
C GLU A 319 2.59 4.85 20.05
N ARG A 320 1.85 4.32 19.05
CA ARG A 320 0.62 4.93 18.56
C ARG A 320 -0.61 4.09 18.87
N TRP A 321 -0.68 2.86 18.35
CA TRP A 321 -1.92 2.07 18.42
C TRP A 321 -2.23 1.56 19.83
N VAL A 322 -1.25 1.06 20.55
CA VAL A 322 -1.45 0.59 21.93
C VAL A 322 -1.83 1.73 22.90
N PRO A 323 -1.16 2.89 22.92
CA PRO A 323 -1.59 4.03 23.73
C PRO A 323 -2.98 4.55 23.37
N GLN A 324 -3.29 4.63 22.06
CA GLN A 324 -4.61 5.04 21.59
C GLN A 324 -5.70 4.07 22.06
N LEU A 325 -5.47 2.76 21.91
CA LEU A 325 -6.41 1.75 22.40
C LEU A 325 -6.61 1.82 23.91
N LYS A 326 -5.55 2.10 24.69
CA LYS A 326 -5.66 2.33 26.15
C LYS A 326 -6.53 3.55 26.48
N THR A 327 -6.38 4.63 25.73
CA THR A 327 -7.18 5.85 25.93
C THR A 327 -8.65 5.58 25.63
N LEU A 328 -8.95 4.93 24.51
CA LEU A 328 -10.30 4.53 24.14
C LEU A 328 -10.93 3.59 25.20
N GLY A 329 -10.15 2.65 25.72
CA GLY A 329 -10.61 1.75 26.77
C GLY A 329 -10.93 2.45 28.10
N ARG A 330 -10.13 3.46 28.49
CA ARG A 330 -10.43 4.29 29.67
C ARG A 330 -11.70 5.13 29.46
N GLU A 331 -11.83 5.74 28.29
CA GLU A 331 -13.02 6.51 27.93
C GLU A 331 -14.29 5.64 28.00
N TRP A 332 -14.23 4.44 27.40
CA TRP A 332 -15.31 3.48 27.44
C TRP A 332 -15.69 3.10 28.87
N ARG A 333 -14.71 2.70 29.68
CA ARG A 333 -14.93 2.34 31.09
C ARG A 333 -15.58 3.46 31.89
N ASN A 334 -15.07 4.69 31.76
CA ASN A 334 -15.59 5.84 32.49
C ASN A 334 -17.05 6.14 32.09
N LYS A 335 -17.38 6.01 30.80
CA LYS A 335 -18.74 6.19 30.31
C LYS A 335 -19.68 5.09 30.81
N VAL A 336 -19.23 3.83 30.82
CA VAL A 336 -20.02 2.71 31.36
C VAL A 336 -20.30 2.95 32.85
N LEU A 337 -19.27 3.23 33.65
CA LEU A 337 -19.45 3.49 35.10
C LEU A 337 -20.35 4.67 35.35
N PHE A 338 -20.25 5.75 34.58
CA PHE A 338 -21.12 6.93 34.71
C PHE A 338 -22.58 6.56 34.45
N TRP A 339 -22.87 5.86 33.33
CA TRP A 339 -24.26 5.51 33.00
C TRP A 339 -24.83 4.42 33.91
N ASP A 340 -24.02 3.45 34.34
CA ASP A 340 -24.43 2.47 35.37
C ASP A 340 -24.77 3.18 36.68
N GLY A 341 -23.98 4.18 37.09
CA GLY A 341 -24.26 5.00 38.25
C GLY A 341 -25.57 5.79 38.13
N VAL A 342 -25.80 6.43 36.97
CA VAL A 342 -27.08 7.14 36.71
C VAL A 342 -28.27 6.19 36.79
N MET A 343 -28.15 5.01 36.15
CA MET A 343 -29.22 4.00 36.18
C MET A 343 -29.47 3.46 37.59
N ALA A 344 -28.41 3.14 38.33
CA ALA A 344 -28.53 2.64 39.70
C ALA A 344 -29.20 3.69 40.60
N THR A 345 -28.80 4.97 40.47
CA THR A 345 -29.43 6.09 41.24
C THR A 345 -30.88 6.27 40.84
N SER A 346 -31.21 6.21 39.55
CA SER A 346 -32.60 6.33 39.10
C SER A 346 -33.49 5.20 39.62
N VAL A 347 -32.98 3.97 39.59
CA VAL A 347 -33.67 2.81 40.16
C VAL A 347 -33.86 2.93 41.65
N LEU A 348 -32.83 3.41 42.36
CA LEU A 348 -32.92 3.65 43.81
C LEU A 348 -33.97 4.72 44.16
N ILE A 349 -33.99 5.85 43.44
CA ILE A 349 -34.99 6.90 43.60
C ILE A 349 -36.41 6.34 43.34
N ALA A 350 -36.59 5.60 42.26
CA ALA A 350 -37.87 4.97 41.94
C ALA A 350 -38.30 3.97 43.02
N PHE A 351 -37.40 3.17 43.54
CA PHE A 351 -37.63 2.23 44.63
C PHE A 351 -38.04 2.96 45.91
N VAL A 352 -37.30 4.01 46.29
CA VAL A 352 -37.64 4.84 47.48
C VAL A 352 -39.01 5.48 47.30
N ALA A 353 -39.30 6.08 46.14
CA ALA A 353 -40.59 6.68 45.86
C ALA A 353 -41.76 5.66 45.97
N LEU A 354 -41.58 4.49 45.38
CA LEU A 354 -42.55 3.40 45.42
C LEU A 354 -42.73 2.89 46.86
N SER A 355 -41.66 2.69 47.63
CA SER A 355 -41.70 2.21 49.00
C SER A 355 -42.40 3.19 49.94
N LEU A 356 -42.24 4.51 49.74
CA LEU A 356 -42.97 5.55 50.45
C LEU A 356 -44.46 5.52 50.06
N GLN A 357 -44.79 5.40 48.77
CA GLN A 357 -46.18 5.35 48.30
C GLN A 357 -46.92 4.11 48.83
N GLN A 358 -46.23 2.99 48.92
CA GLN A 358 -46.80 1.72 49.40
C GLN A 358 -46.77 1.59 50.95
N GLY A 359 -46.25 2.60 51.67
CA GLY A 359 -46.21 2.59 53.12
C GLY A 359 -45.26 1.53 53.75
N TRP A 360 -44.22 1.12 53.04
CA TRP A 360 -43.28 0.10 53.54
C TRP A 360 -42.34 0.63 54.66
N TRP A 361 -42.54 1.85 55.07
CA TRP A 361 -41.70 2.50 56.13
C TRP A 361 -42.45 2.55 57.45
N SER A 362 -41.88 1.92 58.48
CA SER A 362 -42.34 2.07 59.87
C SER A 362 -41.28 2.85 60.64
N GLY A 363 -41.47 4.17 60.70
CA GLY A 363 -40.44 5.09 61.21
C GLY A 363 -39.21 5.10 60.31
N ALA A 364 -38.03 4.82 60.84
CA ALA A 364 -36.75 4.76 60.06
C ALA A 364 -36.45 3.36 59.50
N THR A 365 -37.33 2.37 59.73
CA THR A 365 -37.08 0.97 59.27
C THR A 365 -37.89 0.64 58.04
N LEU A 366 -37.21 0.10 57.00
CA LEU A 366 -37.85 -0.42 55.79
C LEU A 366 -38.37 -1.84 56.03
N GLN A 367 -39.68 -1.99 55.97
CA GLN A 367 -40.36 -3.28 56.10
C GLN A 367 -40.75 -3.78 54.69
N LEU A 368 -39.93 -4.68 54.13
CA LEU A 368 -40.21 -5.29 52.85
C LEU A 368 -41.40 -6.26 52.98
N PRO A 369 -42.30 -6.33 51.98
CA PRO A 369 -43.39 -7.31 51.98
C PRO A 369 -42.85 -8.71 52.08
N SER A 370 -43.36 -9.51 53.01
CA SER A 370 -42.98 -10.91 53.23
C SER A 370 -43.32 -11.81 52.01
N GLU A 371 -44.10 -11.31 51.06
CA GLU A 371 -44.53 -11.97 49.84
C GLU A 371 -43.58 -11.77 48.66
N MET A 372 -42.51 -10.99 48.78
CA MET A 372 -41.53 -10.88 47.71
C MET A 372 -40.76 -12.23 47.60
N THR A 373 -41.23 -13.02 46.64
CA THR A 373 -40.67 -14.34 46.37
C THR A 373 -39.24 -14.27 45.87
N PRO A 374 -38.41 -15.28 46.12
CA PRO A 374 -37.07 -15.37 45.55
C PRO A 374 -37.00 -15.14 44.02
N LEU A 375 -38.12 -15.45 43.35
CA LEU A 375 -38.33 -15.21 41.92
C LEU A 375 -38.32 -13.73 41.57
N ALA A 376 -38.94 -12.87 42.36
CA ALA A 376 -38.98 -11.40 42.15
C ALA A 376 -37.60 -10.80 42.29
N TRP A 377 -36.80 -11.21 43.30
CA TRP A 377 -35.45 -10.77 43.46
C TRP A 377 -34.51 -11.24 42.32
N SER A 378 -34.68 -12.49 41.86
CA SER A 378 -33.95 -12.99 40.72
C SER A 378 -34.26 -12.21 39.43
N ALA A 379 -35.50 -11.84 39.22
CA ALA A 379 -35.92 -11.01 38.08
C ALA A 379 -35.28 -9.62 38.11
N VAL A 380 -35.17 -8.97 39.28
CA VAL A 380 -34.53 -7.68 39.45
C VAL A 380 -33.03 -7.79 39.15
N VAL A 381 -32.35 -8.84 39.64
CA VAL A 381 -30.93 -9.09 39.35
C VAL A 381 -30.70 -9.32 37.87
N VAL A 382 -31.52 -10.14 37.23
CA VAL A 382 -31.41 -10.38 35.79
C VAL A 382 -31.62 -9.08 34.99
N ALA A 383 -32.64 -8.29 35.34
CA ALA A 383 -32.89 -7.01 34.70
C ALA A 383 -31.68 -6.06 34.84
N ALA A 384 -31.09 -5.94 36.05
CA ALA A 384 -29.91 -5.12 36.29
C ALA A 384 -28.69 -5.57 35.43
N VAL A 385 -28.47 -6.88 35.31
CA VAL A 385 -27.43 -7.47 34.48
C VAL A 385 -27.69 -7.14 33.01
N LEU A 386 -28.88 -7.31 32.50
CA LEU A 386 -29.23 -6.98 31.10
C LEU A 386 -29.07 -5.51 30.81
N ILE A 387 -29.45 -4.61 31.72
CA ILE A 387 -29.26 -3.16 31.60
C ILE A 387 -27.76 -2.84 31.54
N HIS A 388 -26.96 -3.40 32.46
CA HIS A 388 -25.51 -3.21 32.44
C HIS A 388 -24.90 -3.60 31.10
N TYR A 389 -25.25 -4.76 30.55
CA TYR A 389 -24.74 -5.19 29.22
C TYR A 389 -25.25 -4.30 28.10
N GLY A 390 -26.47 -3.80 28.17
CA GLY A 390 -27.03 -2.81 27.25
C GLY A 390 -26.24 -1.50 27.23
N VAL A 391 -25.95 -0.95 28.41
CA VAL A 391 -25.13 0.25 28.58
C VAL A 391 -23.72 0.05 28.01
N ARG A 392 -23.09 -1.08 28.29
CA ARG A 392 -21.76 -1.43 27.76
C ARG A 392 -21.74 -1.43 26.24
N SER A 393 -22.71 -2.12 25.63
CA SER A 393 -22.82 -2.23 24.19
C SER A 393 -23.08 -0.88 23.53
N TRP A 394 -23.98 -0.08 24.09
CA TRP A 394 -24.29 1.27 23.61
C TRP A 394 -23.07 2.21 23.67
N CYS A 395 -22.36 2.23 24.80
CA CYS A 395 -21.13 3.03 24.95
C CYS A 395 -20.05 2.61 23.96
N ALA A 396 -19.88 1.28 23.74
CA ALA A 396 -18.92 0.75 22.76
C ALA A 396 -19.29 1.16 21.34
N GLY A 397 -20.56 1.00 20.94
CA GLY A 397 -21.07 1.38 19.62
C GLY A 397 -20.85 2.86 19.29
N ARG A 398 -21.07 3.78 20.28
CA ARG A 398 -20.80 5.21 20.09
C ARG A 398 -19.32 5.52 19.85
N ILE A 399 -18.42 4.82 20.52
CA ILE A 399 -16.98 5.00 20.32
C ILE A 399 -16.57 4.45 18.98
N ILE A 400 -17.04 3.25 18.59
CA ILE A 400 -16.77 2.67 17.28
C ILE A 400 -17.22 3.60 16.16
N HIS A 401 -18.45 4.10 16.22
CA HIS A 401 -18.96 5.05 15.23
C HIS A 401 -18.13 6.34 15.12
N ARG A 402 -17.56 6.82 16.22
CA ARG A 402 -16.67 7.99 16.24
C ARG A 402 -15.33 7.67 15.57
N ILE A 403 -14.80 6.45 15.80
CA ILE A 403 -13.53 6.01 15.16
C ILE A 403 -13.75 5.90 13.65
N SER A 404 -14.81 5.24 13.21
CA SER A 404 -15.14 5.05 11.79
C SER A 404 -15.44 6.37 11.04
N ARG A 405 -15.96 7.40 11.70
CA ARG A 405 -16.19 8.72 11.09
C ARG A 405 -14.92 9.55 10.85
N ARG A 406 -13.77 9.15 11.39
CA ARG A 406 -12.47 9.81 11.18
C ARG A 406 -11.71 9.21 9.99
N GLU A 407 -12.40 8.48 9.16
CA GLU A 407 -11.89 7.81 7.99
C GLU A 407 -11.45 8.84 6.93
N ASP A 408 -10.15 9.19 6.91
CA ASP A 408 -9.49 9.67 5.71
C ASP A 408 -9.15 8.43 4.88
N GLU A 409 -9.46 8.43 3.58
CA GLU A 409 -9.27 7.31 2.63
C GLU A 409 -7.90 6.60 2.71
N LYS A 410 -6.86 7.32 3.15
CA LYS A 410 -5.49 6.79 3.29
C LYS A 410 -5.26 5.87 4.50
N HIS A 411 -6.19 5.80 5.45
CA HIS A 411 -5.99 5.11 6.74
C HIS A 411 -7.06 4.06 7.06
N SER A 412 -7.85 3.64 6.08
CA SER A 412 -8.97 2.72 6.27
C SER A 412 -8.57 1.42 6.99
N ALA A 413 -7.49 0.77 6.60
CA ALA A 413 -7.00 -0.47 7.22
C ALA A 413 -6.57 -0.27 8.68
N GLU A 414 -5.96 0.87 9.04
CA GLU A 414 -5.59 1.17 10.43
C GLU A 414 -6.83 1.41 11.28
N VAL A 415 -7.83 2.10 10.74
CA VAL A 415 -9.12 2.35 11.40
C VAL A 415 -9.85 1.05 11.63
N GLU A 416 -9.95 0.18 10.63
CA GLU A 416 -10.57 -1.13 10.73
C GLU A 416 -9.86 -2.00 11.79
N GLY A 417 -8.54 -2.05 11.77
CA GLY A 417 -7.74 -2.73 12.78
C GLY A 417 -7.98 -2.17 14.20
N MET A 418 -8.10 -0.85 14.36
CA MET A 418 -8.39 -0.24 15.65
C MET A 418 -9.81 -0.56 16.14
N VAL A 419 -10.81 -0.54 15.27
CA VAL A 419 -12.19 -0.93 15.57
C VAL A 419 -12.23 -2.40 16.00
N SER A 420 -11.57 -3.29 15.26
CA SER A 420 -11.50 -4.71 15.57
C SER A 420 -10.83 -4.96 16.93
N ALA A 421 -9.70 -4.32 17.19
CA ALA A 421 -9.01 -4.40 18.48
C ALA A 421 -9.87 -3.86 19.63
N PHE A 422 -10.56 -2.73 19.43
CA PHE A 422 -11.45 -2.15 20.44
C PHE A 422 -12.65 -3.07 20.71
N THR A 423 -13.32 -3.58 19.69
CA THR A 423 -14.43 -4.53 19.79
C THR A 423 -14.01 -5.78 20.56
N ARG A 424 -12.81 -6.31 20.29
CA ARG A 424 -12.27 -7.46 21.02
C ARG A 424 -12.09 -7.19 22.51
N ASN A 425 -11.74 -5.96 22.86
CA ASN A 425 -11.50 -5.53 24.25
C ASN A 425 -12.79 -5.20 25.02
N THR A 426 -13.91 -4.95 24.32
CA THR A 426 -15.21 -4.57 24.93
C THR A 426 -16.23 -5.69 24.89
N ARG A 427 -15.81 -6.93 24.65
CA ARG A 427 -16.69 -8.10 24.62
C ARG A 427 -17.51 -8.28 25.90
N PRO A 428 -18.75 -8.75 25.81
CA PRO A 428 -19.68 -8.84 26.98
C PRO A 428 -19.09 -9.65 28.15
N TRP A 429 -18.40 -10.73 27.92
CA TRP A 429 -17.83 -11.61 28.95
C TRP A 429 -16.53 -11.10 29.59
N MET A 430 -15.99 -9.97 29.13
CA MET A 430 -14.81 -9.37 29.73
C MET A 430 -15.21 -8.39 30.82
N SER A 431 -14.54 -8.44 31.96
CA SER A 431 -14.74 -7.45 33.03
C SER A 431 -14.37 -6.04 32.53
N ILE A 432 -15.13 -5.02 32.92
CA ILE A 432 -14.79 -3.62 32.66
C ILE A 432 -13.48 -3.19 33.37
N PHE A 433 -13.07 -3.93 34.40
CA PHE A 433 -11.84 -3.70 35.14
C PHE A 433 -10.65 -4.51 34.62
N HIS A 434 -10.82 -5.24 33.49
CA HIS A 434 -9.73 -5.98 32.88
C HIS A 434 -8.56 -5.08 32.48
N PRO A 435 -7.28 -5.50 32.66
CA PRO A 435 -6.13 -4.72 32.17
C PRO A 435 -6.21 -4.52 30.65
N PHE A 436 -6.25 -3.27 30.24
CA PHE A 436 -6.32 -2.85 28.84
C PHE A 436 -4.92 -2.58 28.28
N PRO A 437 -4.64 -2.92 27.01
CA PRO A 437 -5.41 -3.73 26.07
C PRO A 437 -5.15 -5.22 26.25
N VAL A 438 -6.15 -6.01 25.88
CA VAL A 438 -6.04 -7.49 25.87
C VAL A 438 -4.90 -7.92 24.95
N GLY A 439 -4.01 -8.77 25.47
CA GLY A 439 -2.89 -9.27 24.69
C GLY A 439 -1.60 -8.46 24.83
N TRP A 440 -1.64 -7.23 25.39
CA TRP A 440 -0.46 -6.43 25.65
C TRP A 440 0.20 -6.82 26.99
N ASN A 441 1.14 -7.73 26.94
CA ASN A 441 1.87 -8.23 28.10
C ASN A 441 3.39 -8.11 27.89
N LEU A 442 4.18 -8.51 28.90
CA LEU A 442 5.64 -8.46 28.84
C LEU A 442 6.22 -9.25 27.66
N PHE A 443 5.64 -10.40 27.32
CA PHE A 443 6.07 -11.20 26.17
C PHE A 443 5.83 -10.47 24.84
N THR A 444 4.69 -9.79 24.71
CA THR A 444 4.37 -9.03 23.51
C THR A 444 5.30 -7.83 23.35
N ARG A 445 5.59 -7.12 24.45
CA ARG A 445 6.56 -6.02 24.44
C ARG A 445 7.96 -6.49 24.08
N LYS A 446 8.41 -7.62 24.68
CA LYS A 446 9.71 -8.22 24.36
C LYS A 446 9.84 -8.59 22.89
N LYS A 447 8.77 -9.13 22.29
CA LYS A 447 8.77 -9.46 20.85
C LYS A 447 8.93 -8.22 19.97
N ILE A 448 8.22 -7.12 20.26
CA ILE A 448 8.37 -5.88 19.51
C ILE A 448 9.78 -5.31 19.69
N SER A 449 10.29 -5.28 20.92
CA SER A 449 11.67 -4.84 21.17
C SER A 449 12.70 -5.69 20.41
N GLN A 450 12.51 -7.02 20.36
CA GLN A 450 13.37 -7.90 19.56
C GLN A 450 13.31 -7.56 18.06
N VAL A 451 12.12 -7.34 17.51
CA VAL A 451 11.98 -6.94 16.10
C VAL A 451 12.69 -5.62 15.84
N LEU A 452 12.58 -4.63 16.72
CA LEU A 452 13.28 -3.35 16.56
C LEU A 452 14.79 -3.50 16.59
N THR A 453 15.33 -4.26 17.53
CA THR A 453 16.78 -4.54 17.60
C THR A 453 17.27 -5.29 16.36
N VAL A 454 16.51 -6.29 15.89
CA VAL A 454 16.88 -7.06 14.71
C VAL A 454 16.75 -6.21 13.44
N SER A 455 15.81 -5.25 13.39
CA SER A 455 15.70 -4.31 12.26
C SER A 455 16.97 -3.46 12.09
N ASP A 456 17.56 -2.99 13.20
CA ASP A 456 18.81 -2.23 13.14
C ASP A 456 19.95 -3.10 12.59
N HIS A 457 19.97 -4.39 12.93
CA HIS A 457 20.94 -5.33 12.38
C HIS A 457 20.72 -5.59 10.88
N TYR A 458 19.45 -5.64 10.41
CA TYR A 458 19.18 -5.77 8.96
C TYR A 458 19.72 -4.57 8.17
N VAL A 459 19.56 -3.35 8.70
CA VAL A 459 20.15 -2.16 8.07
C VAL A 459 21.68 -2.28 7.98
N GLN A 460 22.34 -2.76 9.06
CA GLN A 460 23.79 -2.98 9.03
C GLN A 460 24.17 -4.05 7.99
N SER A 461 23.45 -5.18 7.95
CA SER A 461 23.73 -6.24 6.97
C SER A 461 23.51 -5.76 5.51
N LEU A 462 22.52 -4.87 5.28
CA LEU A 462 22.35 -4.25 3.96
C LEU A 462 23.51 -3.29 3.65
N ASN A 463 23.94 -2.49 4.64
CA ASN A 463 25.10 -1.62 4.47
C ASN A 463 26.37 -2.45 4.14
N ASP A 464 26.64 -3.51 4.90
CA ASP A 464 27.81 -4.39 4.67
C ASP A 464 27.75 -5.05 3.27
N ARG A 465 26.55 -5.30 2.73
CA ARG A 465 26.39 -5.85 1.39
C ARG A 465 26.62 -4.82 0.28
N PHE A 466 26.20 -3.57 0.49
CA PHE A 466 26.15 -2.54 -0.56
C PHE A 466 27.19 -1.43 -0.38
N THR A 467 27.89 -1.37 0.75
CA THR A 467 28.89 -0.36 1.03
C THR A 467 30.14 -0.99 1.60
N ASP A 468 31.29 -0.75 0.97
CA ASP A 468 32.59 -1.07 1.53
C ASP A 468 33.43 0.21 1.63
N PRO A 469 33.39 0.90 2.80
CA PRO A 469 34.14 2.12 3.02
C PRO A 469 35.65 1.92 2.97
N SER A 470 36.14 0.68 3.15
CA SER A 470 37.56 0.33 3.12
C SER A 470 38.08 -0.01 1.73
N GLY A 471 37.19 -0.12 0.72
CA GLY A 471 37.57 -0.38 -0.68
C GLY A 471 38.05 -1.84 -0.92
N HIS A 472 37.77 -2.75 0.00
CA HIS A 472 38.05 -4.17 -0.19
C HIS A 472 36.82 -4.81 -0.86
N ALA A 473 36.96 -5.23 -2.11
CA ALA A 473 35.91 -6.02 -2.76
C ALA A 473 35.59 -7.25 -1.90
N VAL A 474 34.32 -7.39 -1.49
CA VAL A 474 33.83 -8.60 -0.83
C VAL A 474 33.87 -9.73 -1.85
N THR A 475 35.00 -10.40 -1.95
CA THR A 475 35.14 -11.66 -2.71
C THR A 475 34.38 -12.73 -1.94
N GLY A 476 33.08 -12.77 -2.14
CA GLY A 476 32.21 -13.87 -1.70
C GLY A 476 32.19 -14.98 -2.73
N GLN A 477 33.29 -15.66 -2.89
CA GLN A 477 33.36 -17.02 -3.44
C GLN A 477 34.10 -17.87 -2.41
N GLU A 478 33.38 -18.43 -1.47
CA GLU A 478 33.81 -19.68 -0.85
C GLU A 478 33.61 -20.80 -1.88
N GLU A 479 34.68 -21.14 -2.56
CA GLU A 479 34.83 -22.43 -3.21
C GLU A 479 34.73 -23.52 -2.15
N THR A 480 33.61 -24.22 -2.10
CA THR A 480 33.48 -25.48 -1.36
C THR A 480 34.18 -26.58 -2.17
N HIS A 481 35.26 -27.10 -1.57
CA HIS A 481 35.80 -28.43 -1.88
C HIS A 481 34.85 -29.54 -1.41
#